data_33f582d98f3190b9656a15b0c127ad45
#
_entry.id   33f582d98f3190b9656a15b0c127ad45
#
_cell.length_a   1.000
_cell.length_b   1.000
_cell.length_c   1.000
_cell.angle_alpha   90.00
_cell.angle_beta   90.00
_cell.angle_gamma   90.00
#
_symmetry.space_group_name_H-M   'P 1'
#
loop_
_entity.id
_entity.type
_entity.pdbx_description
1 polymer ?
#
loop_
_entity_poly.entity_id
_entity_poly.type
_entity_poly.pdbx_seq_one_letter_code
_entity_poly.pdbx_strand_id
1 'polypeptide(L)'
;MDNQLKLRSGATISRISAEEAGRRRYLTRHVMSKMHLVPKGEPVAFDLAPDGNIIYYFDPSRVEEESPDTWYFPRARRETMTLASGSIIERMSVKNASAKGYYTAEKLERMHYEPIEEPVAYTYKADKSVLYFYDKKTAKRLPLMCVACGGAVRYRKKLCKECYEKDLAVRREEGNAYRAQNFGMDRAKVLFFDLELTGFYDHDEILSITIVDGFGNLVLDTLVKPIRTKSWKRTEEIHKITPAMVQDAPALSELVPRLKEIFADAENVIAYGVSTDYSHIKHIYEDMAEREEFHKKIRCCANEFVRYSHENCPDLLHASLTDAMSCFEIEWEGVAHSSIADTIGCRKVWEALFPNYYIN
;
A
#
# COMPACT_ATOMS: atom_id res chain seq x y z
N MET A 1 22.01 -48.16 -15.92
CA MET A 1 21.64 -47.09 -16.87
C MET A 1 22.81 -46.95 -17.82
N ASP A 2 22.55 -47.04 -19.09
CA ASP A 2 23.60 -47.05 -20.11
C ASP A 2 24.40 -45.74 -20.09
N ASN A 3 25.70 -45.88 -19.90
CA ASN A 3 26.65 -44.75 -19.94
C ASN A 3 26.94 -44.28 -21.39
N GLN A 4 26.22 -44.82 -22.37
CA GLN A 4 26.38 -44.51 -23.78
C GLN A 4 25.01 -44.26 -24.44
N LEU A 5 24.98 -43.29 -25.33
CA LEU A 5 23.81 -42.93 -26.12
C LEU A 5 24.15 -42.96 -27.64
N LYS A 6 23.37 -43.71 -28.41
CA LYS A 6 23.50 -43.77 -29.86
C LYS A 6 22.71 -42.64 -30.52
N LEU A 7 23.35 -41.81 -31.31
CA LEU A 7 22.74 -40.73 -32.05
C LEU A 7 22.09 -41.20 -33.34
N ARG A 8 21.27 -40.38 -33.97
CA ARG A 8 20.61 -40.72 -35.25
C ARG A 8 21.58 -40.95 -36.42
N SER A 9 22.75 -40.32 -36.38
CA SER A 9 23.85 -40.53 -37.32
C SER A 9 24.50 -41.93 -37.20
N GLY A 10 24.25 -42.63 -36.12
CA GLY A 10 24.94 -43.87 -35.76
C GLY A 10 26.11 -43.69 -34.82
N ALA A 11 26.55 -42.44 -34.57
CA ALA A 11 27.61 -42.14 -33.62
C ALA A 11 27.17 -42.44 -32.17
N THR A 12 28.11 -42.87 -31.33
CA THR A 12 27.87 -43.15 -29.91
C THR A 12 28.58 -42.11 -29.07
N ILE A 13 27.85 -41.48 -28.17
CA ILE A 13 28.40 -40.51 -27.19
C ILE A 13 28.30 -41.05 -25.78
N SER A 14 29.23 -40.66 -24.93
CA SER A 14 29.29 -41.12 -23.54
C SER A 14 28.62 -40.11 -22.58
N ARG A 15 28.07 -40.64 -21.50
CA ARG A 15 27.57 -39.82 -20.39
C ARG A 15 28.75 -39.26 -19.61
N ILE A 16 28.72 -37.95 -19.32
CA ILE A 16 29.68 -37.25 -18.47
C ILE A 16 28.91 -36.39 -17.48
N SER A 17 29.49 -36.15 -16.30
CA SER A 17 28.87 -35.19 -15.34
C SER A 17 29.00 -33.73 -15.80
N ALA A 18 28.13 -32.89 -15.27
CA ALA A 18 28.21 -31.42 -15.51
C ALA A 18 29.59 -30.84 -15.13
N GLU A 19 30.22 -31.37 -14.09
CA GLU A 19 31.57 -30.95 -13.66
C GLU A 19 32.64 -31.34 -14.71
N GLU A 20 32.57 -32.55 -15.23
CA GLU A 20 33.46 -33.03 -16.31
C GLU A 20 33.24 -32.24 -17.61
N ALA A 21 31.99 -31.95 -17.95
CA ALA A 21 31.68 -31.08 -19.10
C ALA A 21 32.23 -29.67 -18.92
N GLY A 22 32.16 -29.12 -17.69
CA GLY A 22 32.76 -27.83 -17.35
C GLY A 22 34.29 -27.83 -17.49
N ARG A 23 34.99 -28.89 -17.03
CA ARG A 23 36.46 -29.02 -17.20
C ARG A 23 36.86 -29.07 -18.67
N ARG A 24 36.03 -29.73 -19.53
CA ARG A 24 36.24 -29.82 -20.98
C ARG A 24 35.74 -28.59 -21.74
N ARG A 25 35.17 -27.59 -21.02
CA ARG A 25 34.55 -26.38 -21.59
C ARG A 25 33.42 -26.66 -22.59
N TYR A 26 32.78 -27.81 -22.51
CA TYR A 26 31.66 -28.15 -23.37
C TYR A 26 30.44 -27.24 -23.07
N LEU A 27 29.72 -26.91 -24.13
CA LEU A 27 28.58 -25.98 -24.03
C LEU A 27 27.25 -26.76 -24.17
N THR A 28 26.26 -26.39 -23.37
CA THR A 28 24.88 -26.83 -23.60
C THR A 28 24.18 -25.95 -24.64
N ARG A 29 23.11 -26.41 -25.28
CA ARG A 29 22.29 -25.59 -26.17
C ARG A 29 21.80 -24.32 -25.50
N HIS A 30 21.46 -24.39 -24.21
CA HIS A 30 21.02 -23.24 -23.44
C HIS A 30 22.13 -22.18 -23.28
N VAL A 31 23.36 -22.60 -23.01
CA VAL A 31 24.51 -21.70 -22.90
C VAL A 31 24.84 -21.09 -24.28
N MET A 32 24.86 -21.92 -25.33
CA MET A 32 25.11 -21.45 -26.70
C MET A 32 24.08 -20.42 -27.15
N SER A 33 22.79 -20.67 -26.91
CA SER A 33 21.73 -19.71 -27.22
C SER A 33 21.89 -18.37 -26.54
N LYS A 34 22.38 -18.35 -25.28
CA LYS A 34 22.71 -17.09 -24.58
C LYS A 34 23.91 -16.36 -25.15
N MET A 35 24.81 -17.08 -25.82
CA MET A 35 26.02 -16.55 -26.44
C MET A 35 25.85 -16.29 -27.94
N HIS A 36 24.63 -16.50 -28.48
CA HIS A 36 24.35 -16.41 -29.92
C HIS A 36 25.22 -17.34 -30.75
N LEU A 37 25.42 -18.56 -30.27
CA LEU A 37 26.18 -19.60 -30.94
C LEU A 37 25.27 -20.77 -31.37
N VAL A 38 25.56 -21.34 -32.52
CA VAL A 38 24.92 -22.57 -33.02
C VAL A 38 25.95 -23.68 -33.23
N PRO A 39 25.61 -24.93 -32.94
CA PRO A 39 26.53 -26.05 -33.12
C PRO A 39 26.69 -26.44 -34.58
N LYS A 40 27.92 -26.63 -35.05
CA LYS A 40 28.30 -27.19 -36.37
C LYS A 40 28.35 -28.72 -36.40
N GLY A 41 27.55 -29.38 -35.64
CA GLY A 41 27.58 -30.86 -35.64
C GLY A 41 26.76 -31.45 -34.49
N GLU A 42 26.96 -32.74 -34.32
CA GLU A 42 26.30 -33.51 -33.29
C GLU A 42 26.92 -33.27 -31.90
N PRO A 43 26.16 -33.52 -30.84
CA PRO A 43 26.69 -33.44 -29.47
C PRO A 43 27.84 -34.44 -29.26
N VAL A 44 28.82 -34.07 -28.45
CA VAL A 44 30.00 -34.90 -28.16
C VAL A 44 29.84 -35.70 -26.86
N ALA A 45 28.91 -35.30 -25.99
CA ALA A 45 28.59 -35.99 -24.75
C ALA A 45 27.16 -35.64 -24.29
N PHE A 46 26.67 -36.34 -23.25
CA PHE A 46 25.38 -36.06 -22.63
C PHE A 46 25.41 -36.27 -21.12
N ASP A 47 24.41 -35.77 -20.42
CA ASP A 47 24.07 -36.09 -19.05
C ASP A 47 22.53 -36.20 -18.89
N LEU A 48 22.08 -36.62 -17.72
CA LEU A 48 20.66 -36.65 -17.37
C LEU A 48 20.36 -35.58 -16.33
N ALA A 49 19.38 -34.74 -16.61
CA ALA A 49 18.83 -33.82 -15.64
C ALA A 49 18.07 -34.59 -14.54
N PRO A 50 17.79 -33.98 -13.37
CA PRO A 50 17.04 -34.62 -12.28
C PRO A 50 15.63 -35.11 -12.67
N ASP A 51 15.04 -34.49 -13.68
CA ASP A 51 13.73 -34.85 -14.27
C ASP A 51 13.79 -35.95 -15.33
N GLY A 52 15.00 -36.53 -15.55
CA GLY A 52 15.24 -37.59 -16.53
C GLY A 52 15.47 -37.09 -17.97
N ASN A 53 15.41 -35.80 -18.23
CA ASN A 53 15.68 -35.25 -19.56
C ASN A 53 17.17 -35.34 -19.91
N ILE A 54 17.47 -35.54 -21.21
CA ILE A 54 18.85 -35.60 -21.68
C ILE A 54 19.40 -34.19 -21.92
N ILE A 55 20.53 -33.90 -21.28
CA ILE A 55 21.30 -32.67 -21.51
C ILE A 55 22.43 -33.01 -22.49
N TYR A 56 22.43 -32.42 -23.67
CA TYR A 56 23.49 -32.59 -24.65
C TYR A 56 24.58 -31.55 -24.49
N TYR A 57 25.84 -31.97 -24.65
CA TYR A 57 27.03 -31.12 -24.61
C TYR A 57 27.68 -31.05 -26.00
N PHE A 58 28.13 -29.86 -26.38
CA PHE A 58 28.76 -29.57 -27.65
C PHE A 58 30.16 -29.02 -27.48
N ASP A 59 31.06 -29.34 -28.40
CA ASP A 59 32.41 -28.87 -28.41
C ASP A 59 32.45 -27.39 -28.82
N PRO A 60 33.03 -26.47 -28.01
CA PRO A 60 33.12 -25.05 -28.34
C PRO A 60 33.96 -24.77 -29.58
N SER A 61 34.85 -25.68 -30.02
CA SER A 61 35.57 -25.55 -31.28
C SER A 61 34.72 -25.81 -32.52
N ARG A 62 33.51 -26.32 -32.31
CA ARG A 62 32.55 -26.68 -33.39
C ARG A 62 31.25 -25.91 -33.28
N VAL A 63 31.36 -24.63 -32.97
CA VAL A 63 30.24 -23.69 -32.96
C VAL A 63 30.54 -22.54 -33.91
N GLU A 64 29.51 -21.88 -34.36
CA GLU A 64 29.61 -20.65 -35.14
C GLU A 64 28.71 -19.57 -34.52
N GLU A 65 29.04 -18.31 -34.78
CA GLU A 65 28.14 -17.23 -34.41
C GLU A 65 26.86 -17.35 -35.24
N GLU A 66 25.75 -17.21 -34.55
CA GLU A 66 24.44 -17.16 -35.20
C GLU A 66 24.40 -15.90 -36.07
N SER A 67 24.21 -16.05 -37.40
CA SER A 67 24.09 -14.90 -38.28
C SER A 67 22.94 -14.02 -37.80
N PRO A 68 23.09 -12.67 -37.85
CA PRO A 68 22.00 -11.75 -37.54
C PRO A 68 20.71 -12.03 -38.35
N ASP A 69 20.84 -12.60 -39.54
CA ASP A 69 19.72 -13.01 -40.37
C ASP A 69 19.03 -14.31 -39.87
N THR A 70 19.73 -15.13 -39.05
CA THR A 70 19.18 -16.33 -38.42
C THR A 70 18.59 -16.02 -37.01
N TRP A 71 18.82 -14.83 -36.46
CA TRP A 71 18.11 -14.33 -35.27
C TRP A 71 16.60 -14.16 -35.53
N TYR A 72 16.21 -14.24 -36.77
CA TYR A 72 14.85 -14.55 -37.14
C TYR A 72 14.59 -16.02 -36.75
N PHE A 73 14.07 -16.27 -35.54
CA PHE A 73 13.27 -17.47 -35.31
C PHE A 73 12.40 -17.63 -36.56
N PRO A 74 12.39 -18.81 -37.24
CA PRO A 74 11.44 -18.97 -38.34
C PRO A 74 10.11 -18.58 -37.73
N ARG A 75 9.52 -17.47 -38.20
CA ARG A 75 8.21 -17.02 -37.73
C ARG A 75 7.38 -18.26 -37.77
N ALA A 76 7.04 -18.82 -36.59
CA ALA A 76 6.19 -19.97 -36.48
C ALA A 76 5.07 -19.67 -37.46
N ARG A 77 4.90 -20.49 -38.51
CA ARG A 77 3.96 -20.21 -39.61
C ARG A 77 2.75 -19.60 -38.94
N ARG A 78 2.38 -18.39 -39.33
CA ARG A 78 1.23 -17.72 -38.73
C ARG A 78 0.07 -18.64 -39.01
N GLU A 79 -0.23 -19.48 -38.03
CA GLU A 79 -1.38 -20.36 -38.13
C GLU A 79 -2.56 -19.41 -38.00
N THR A 80 -3.34 -19.32 -39.02
CA THR A 80 -4.57 -18.54 -39.07
C THR A 80 -5.76 -19.47 -38.93
N MET A 81 -6.84 -18.96 -38.40
CA MET A 81 -8.14 -19.63 -38.34
C MET A 81 -9.19 -18.72 -38.95
N THR A 82 -10.05 -19.28 -39.80
CA THR A 82 -11.20 -18.55 -40.34
C THR A 82 -12.42 -18.81 -39.46
N LEU A 83 -13.03 -17.75 -38.97
CA LEU A 83 -14.28 -17.82 -38.18
C LEU A 83 -15.49 -18.04 -39.10
N ALA A 84 -16.64 -18.35 -38.52
CA ALA A 84 -17.89 -18.55 -39.25
C ALA A 84 -18.35 -17.30 -40.02
N SER A 85 -17.97 -16.11 -39.56
CA SER A 85 -18.20 -14.84 -40.22
C SER A 85 -17.33 -14.61 -41.50
N GLY A 86 -16.28 -15.43 -41.66
CA GLY A 86 -15.25 -15.22 -42.68
C GLY A 86 -14.03 -14.43 -42.18
N SER A 87 -14.07 -13.90 -40.96
CA SER A 87 -12.92 -13.21 -40.33
C SER A 87 -11.76 -14.15 -40.12
N ILE A 88 -10.54 -13.68 -40.38
CA ILE A 88 -9.31 -14.48 -40.22
C ILE A 88 -8.60 -13.97 -38.97
N ILE A 89 -8.38 -14.87 -37.99
CA ILE A 89 -7.66 -14.60 -36.76
C ILE A 89 -6.34 -15.37 -36.67
N GLU A 90 -5.33 -14.80 -36.02
CA GLU A 90 -4.00 -15.38 -35.88
C GLU A 90 -3.85 -16.17 -34.59
N ARG A 91 -3.05 -17.22 -34.62
CA ARG A 91 -2.61 -17.93 -33.41
C ARG A 91 -1.65 -17.08 -32.61
N MET A 92 -1.89 -16.97 -31.31
CA MET A 92 -1.12 -16.12 -30.43
C MET A 92 -0.90 -16.78 -29.06
N SER A 93 0.28 -16.64 -28.47
CA SER A 93 0.50 -17.10 -27.09
C SER A 93 -0.30 -16.26 -26.09
N VAL A 94 -0.66 -16.83 -24.94
CA VAL A 94 -1.37 -16.12 -23.85
C VAL A 94 -0.61 -14.86 -23.43
N LYS A 95 0.72 -14.93 -23.37
CA LYS A 95 1.57 -13.79 -23.01
C LYS A 95 1.47 -12.66 -24.03
N ASN A 96 1.55 -12.98 -25.32
CA ASN A 96 1.47 -11.98 -26.39
C ASN A 96 0.07 -11.39 -26.53
N ALA A 97 -0.98 -12.20 -26.36
CA ALA A 97 -2.36 -11.74 -26.32
C ALA A 97 -2.57 -10.74 -25.19
N SER A 98 -2.14 -11.08 -23.97
CA SER A 98 -2.26 -10.20 -22.80
C SER A 98 -1.50 -8.88 -22.97
N ALA A 99 -0.31 -8.90 -23.59
CA ALA A 99 0.46 -7.70 -23.89
C ALA A 99 -0.25 -6.74 -24.88
N LYS A 100 -1.12 -7.29 -25.76
CA LYS A 100 -1.95 -6.51 -26.68
C LYS A 100 -3.31 -6.09 -26.09
N GLY A 101 -3.61 -6.48 -24.85
CA GLY A 101 -4.91 -6.22 -24.24
C GLY A 101 -6.01 -7.21 -24.64
N TYR A 102 -5.63 -8.36 -25.20
CA TYR A 102 -6.54 -9.44 -25.60
C TYR A 102 -6.65 -10.48 -24.49
N TYR A 103 -7.87 -10.82 -24.11
CA TYR A 103 -8.13 -11.73 -22.99
C TYR A 103 -9.16 -12.80 -23.36
N THR A 104 -9.12 -13.91 -22.67
CA THR A 104 -10.16 -14.94 -22.81
C THR A 104 -11.50 -14.43 -22.26
N ALA A 105 -12.61 -14.99 -22.72
CA ALA A 105 -13.95 -14.62 -22.22
C ALA A 105 -14.03 -14.74 -20.69
N GLU A 106 -13.53 -15.87 -20.13
CA GLU A 106 -13.46 -16.10 -18.68
C GLU A 106 -12.62 -15.04 -17.93
N LYS A 107 -11.51 -14.60 -18.53
CA LYS A 107 -10.66 -13.54 -17.94
C LYS A 107 -11.36 -12.18 -18.02
N LEU A 108 -12.06 -11.88 -19.12
CA LEU A 108 -12.86 -10.66 -19.26
C LEU A 108 -13.99 -10.64 -18.24
N GLU A 109 -14.71 -11.74 -18.07
CA GLU A 109 -15.77 -11.86 -17.07
C GLU A 109 -15.26 -11.59 -15.65
N ARG A 110 -14.12 -12.17 -15.26
CA ARG A 110 -13.45 -11.87 -13.97
C ARG A 110 -13.06 -10.39 -13.84
N MET A 111 -12.84 -9.69 -14.94
CA MET A 111 -12.56 -8.26 -14.99
C MET A 111 -13.83 -7.41 -15.14
N HIS A 112 -15.02 -8.03 -15.10
CA HIS A 112 -16.33 -7.41 -15.34
C HIS A 112 -16.49 -6.83 -16.76
N TYR A 113 -16.06 -7.59 -17.75
CA TYR A 113 -16.28 -7.29 -19.16
C TYR A 113 -16.94 -8.49 -19.85
N GLU A 114 -17.79 -8.21 -20.83
CA GLU A 114 -18.44 -9.17 -21.71
C GLU A 114 -17.94 -8.94 -23.14
N PRO A 115 -17.38 -9.95 -23.82
CA PRO A 115 -17.05 -9.81 -25.22
C PRO A 115 -18.33 -9.65 -26.03
N ILE A 116 -18.42 -8.60 -26.84
CA ILE A 116 -19.55 -8.33 -27.73
C ILE A 116 -19.19 -8.49 -29.22
N GLU A 117 -17.91 -8.61 -29.52
CA GLU A 117 -17.38 -8.84 -30.87
C GLU A 117 -16.77 -10.23 -30.98
N GLU A 118 -16.45 -10.64 -32.20
CA GLU A 118 -15.76 -11.88 -32.46
C GLU A 118 -14.35 -11.90 -31.85
N PRO A 119 -13.79 -13.11 -31.59
CA PRO A 119 -12.42 -13.19 -31.11
C PRO A 119 -11.40 -12.65 -32.13
N VAL A 120 -10.38 -11.98 -31.63
CA VAL A 120 -9.31 -11.36 -32.43
C VAL A 120 -8.05 -12.23 -32.57
N ALA A 121 -7.94 -13.25 -31.74
CA ALA A 121 -6.85 -14.23 -31.79
C ALA A 121 -7.26 -15.53 -31.08
N TYR A 122 -6.43 -16.58 -31.24
CA TYR A 122 -6.67 -17.87 -30.57
C TYR A 122 -5.36 -18.57 -30.19
N THR A 123 -5.49 -19.58 -29.32
CA THR A 123 -4.44 -20.58 -29.05
C THR A 123 -5.07 -21.93 -28.76
N TYR A 124 -4.24 -22.98 -28.62
CA TYR A 124 -4.70 -24.30 -28.20
C TYR A 124 -4.36 -24.50 -26.71
N LYS A 125 -5.27 -25.11 -25.96
CA LYS A 125 -4.99 -25.64 -24.62
C LYS A 125 -4.21 -26.97 -24.72
N ALA A 126 -3.78 -27.49 -23.57
CA ALA A 126 -3.10 -28.77 -23.49
C ALA A 126 -3.95 -29.95 -24.00
N ASP A 127 -5.26 -29.88 -23.85
CA ASP A 127 -6.25 -30.86 -24.36
C ASP A 127 -6.59 -30.65 -25.85
N LYS A 128 -5.86 -29.82 -26.55
CA LYS A 128 -6.06 -29.42 -27.96
C LYS A 128 -7.36 -28.67 -28.25
N SER A 129 -8.14 -28.29 -27.23
CA SER A 129 -9.27 -27.40 -27.42
C SER A 129 -8.80 -25.95 -27.75
N VAL A 130 -9.64 -25.22 -28.50
CA VAL A 130 -9.33 -23.84 -28.88
C VAL A 130 -9.64 -22.89 -27.76
N LEU A 131 -8.71 -21.98 -27.47
CA LEU A 131 -8.90 -20.88 -26.53
C LEU A 131 -8.90 -19.58 -27.32
N TYR A 132 -10.01 -18.88 -27.30
CA TYR A 132 -10.19 -17.59 -28.00
C TYR A 132 -9.81 -16.42 -27.12
N PHE A 133 -9.29 -15.38 -27.77
CA PHE A 133 -8.98 -14.08 -27.15
C PHE A 133 -9.82 -12.96 -27.77
N TYR A 134 -10.33 -12.08 -26.94
CA TYR A 134 -11.18 -10.95 -27.31
C TYR A 134 -10.48 -9.64 -26.94
N ASP A 135 -10.68 -8.59 -27.72
CA ASP A 135 -10.14 -7.29 -27.39
C ASP A 135 -10.94 -6.66 -26.26
N LYS A 136 -10.23 -6.31 -25.17
CA LYS A 136 -10.87 -5.64 -24.03
C LYS A 136 -11.41 -4.26 -24.38
N LYS A 137 -10.83 -3.59 -25.39
CA LYS A 137 -11.25 -2.24 -25.78
C LYS A 137 -12.64 -2.23 -26.39
N THR A 138 -13.01 -3.29 -27.10
CA THR A 138 -14.33 -3.44 -27.71
C THR A 138 -15.31 -4.19 -26.82
N ALA A 139 -14.83 -4.82 -25.73
CA ALA A 139 -15.68 -5.55 -24.78
C ALA A 139 -16.55 -4.58 -23.96
N LYS A 140 -17.80 -4.94 -23.75
CA LYS A 140 -18.75 -4.20 -22.93
C LYS A 140 -18.42 -4.34 -21.46
N ARG A 141 -18.24 -3.22 -20.77
CA ARG A 141 -18.06 -3.23 -19.31
C ARG A 141 -19.37 -3.57 -18.61
N LEU A 142 -19.35 -4.62 -17.81
CA LEU A 142 -20.50 -5.03 -17.00
C LEU A 142 -20.59 -4.18 -15.73
N PRO A 143 -21.80 -3.83 -15.29
CA PRO A 143 -21.98 -3.13 -14.04
C PRO A 143 -21.55 -4.01 -12.86
N LEU A 144 -20.89 -3.40 -11.88
CA LEU A 144 -20.57 -4.07 -10.64
C LEU A 144 -21.81 -4.16 -9.76
N MET A 145 -22.27 -5.38 -9.49
CA MET A 145 -23.49 -5.60 -8.69
C MET A 145 -23.19 -5.50 -7.19
N CYS A 146 -24.20 -5.11 -6.42
CA CYS A 146 -24.16 -5.02 -4.97
C CYS A 146 -23.79 -6.37 -4.34
N VAL A 147 -22.79 -6.37 -3.43
CA VAL A 147 -22.36 -7.61 -2.75
C VAL A 147 -23.36 -8.13 -1.72
N ALA A 148 -24.29 -7.28 -1.24
CA ALA A 148 -25.28 -7.67 -0.23
C ALA A 148 -26.55 -8.25 -0.85
N CYS A 149 -27.11 -7.61 -1.90
CA CYS A 149 -28.37 -8.07 -2.48
C CYS A 149 -28.24 -8.71 -3.87
N GLY A 150 -27.10 -8.52 -4.56
CA GLY A 150 -26.89 -9.02 -5.92
C GLY A 150 -27.77 -8.38 -7.01
N GLY A 151 -28.83 -7.67 -6.63
CA GLY A 151 -29.91 -7.23 -7.52
C GLY A 151 -29.75 -5.83 -8.10
N ALA A 152 -28.82 -5.02 -7.61
CA ALA A 152 -28.67 -3.64 -8.05
C ALA A 152 -27.20 -3.24 -8.20
N VAL A 153 -26.94 -2.21 -9.03
CA VAL A 153 -25.60 -1.68 -9.29
C VAL A 153 -24.99 -1.06 -8.03
N ARG A 154 -23.69 -1.23 -7.85
CA ARG A 154 -22.93 -0.65 -6.73
C ARG A 154 -22.99 0.87 -6.75
N TYR A 155 -23.17 1.44 -5.57
CA TYR A 155 -23.12 2.87 -5.29
C TYR A 155 -21.87 3.22 -4.49
N ARG A 156 -21.75 2.76 -3.23
CA ARG A 156 -20.61 2.99 -2.32
C ARG A 156 -20.23 1.70 -1.57
N LYS A 157 -18.97 1.56 -1.15
CA LYS A 157 -18.47 0.40 -0.37
C LYS A 157 -18.93 -0.97 -0.92
N LYS A 158 -18.99 -1.11 -2.26
CA LYS A 158 -19.46 -2.30 -2.97
C LYS A 158 -20.97 -2.60 -2.78
N LEU A 159 -21.72 -1.72 -2.16
CA LEU A 159 -23.17 -1.82 -1.93
C LEU A 159 -23.94 -0.95 -2.94
N CYS A 160 -25.19 -1.32 -3.25
CA CYS A 160 -26.14 -0.41 -3.91
C CYS A 160 -26.61 0.67 -2.92
N LYS A 161 -27.32 1.68 -3.42
CA LYS A 161 -27.77 2.81 -2.60
C LYS A 161 -28.59 2.34 -1.38
N GLU A 162 -29.60 1.52 -1.59
CA GLU A 162 -30.46 1.01 -0.51
C GLU A 162 -29.67 0.19 0.53
N CYS A 163 -28.83 -0.75 0.10
CA CYS A 163 -28.03 -1.56 1.02
C CYS A 163 -26.99 -0.70 1.74
N TYR A 164 -26.46 0.33 1.09
CA TYR A 164 -25.53 1.28 1.71
C TYR A 164 -26.23 2.13 2.78
N GLU A 165 -27.43 2.62 2.50
CA GLU A 165 -28.20 3.41 3.46
C GLU A 165 -28.60 2.58 4.69
N LYS A 166 -28.97 1.30 4.50
CA LYS A 166 -29.24 0.37 5.61
C LYS A 166 -27.98 0.12 6.46
N ASP A 167 -26.86 -0.19 5.82
CA ASP A 167 -25.57 -0.38 6.49
C ASP A 167 -25.13 0.90 7.22
N LEU A 168 -25.34 2.06 6.62
CA LEU A 168 -25.03 3.36 7.22
C LEU A 168 -25.90 3.63 8.45
N ALA A 169 -27.19 3.30 8.41
CA ALA A 169 -28.09 3.47 9.55
C ALA A 169 -27.65 2.61 10.75
N VAL A 170 -27.31 1.33 10.51
CA VAL A 170 -26.81 0.44 11.57
C VAL A 170 -25.50 0.98 12.17
N ARG A 171 -24.53 1.34 11.33
CA ARG A 171 -23.25 1.89 11.81
C ARG A 171 -23.43 3.19 12.61
N ARG A 172 -24.37 4.04 12.20
CA ARG A 172 -24.71 5.28 12.90
C ARG A 172 -25.29 4.99 14.27
N GLU A 173 -26.21 4.04 14.37
CA GLU A 173 -26.83 3.64 15.64
C GLU A 173 -25.77 3.06 16.59
N GLU A 174 -24.96 2.11 16.13
CA GLU A 174 -23.87 1.52 16.90
C GLU A 174 -22.84 2.57 17.33
N GLY A 175 -22.43 3.45 16.43
CA GLY A 175 -21.47 4.52 16.72
C GLY A 175 -22.03 5.54 17.72
N ASN A 176 -23.28 5.92 17.60
CA ASN A 176 -23.93 6.82 18.57
C ASN A 176 -24.07 6.16 19.94
N ALA A 177 -24.47 4.88 19.98
CA ALA A 177 -24.52 4.13 21.23
C ALA A 177 -23.15 4.03 21.92
N TYR A 178 -22.09 3.78 21.15
CA TYR A 178 -20.71 3.78 21.65
C TYR A 178 -20.33 5.16 22.23
N ARG A 179 -20.55 6.24 21.49
CA ARG A 179 -20.16 7.59 21.94
C ARG A 179 -21.01 8.11 23.11
N ALA A 180 -22.23 7.61 23.26
CA ALA A 180 -23.11 7.96 24.36
C ALA A 180 -22.81 7.23 25.68
N GLN A 181 -21.89 6.28 25.67
CA GLN A 181 -21.51 5.55 26.89
C GLN A 181 -20.90 6.52 27.90
N ASN A 182 -21.13 6.24 29.18
CA ASN A 182 -20.42 6.88 30.25
C ASN A 182 -19.06 6.21 30.44
N PHE A 183 -17.99 6.92 30.09
CA PHE A 183 -16.62 6.42 30.22
C PHE A 183 -16.08 6.57 31.64
N GLY A 184 -16.76 7.33 32.49
CA GLY A 184 -16.38 7.49 33.89
C GLY A 184 -15.04 8.22 34.11
N MET A 185 -14.59 9.02 33.13
CA MET A 185 -13.28 9.65 33.20
C MET A 185 -13.30 10.87 34.11
N ASP A 186 -12.34 10.96 35.02
CA ASP A 186 -12.09 12.16 35.79
C ASP A 186 -11.45 13.24 34.92
N ARG A 187 -12.09 14.41 34.83
CA ARG A 187 -11.56 15.55 34.05
C ARG A 187 -10.12 15.93 34.44
N ALA A 188 -9.76 15.80 35.71
CA ALA A 188 -8.41 16.07 36.20
C ALA A 188 -7.37 15.06 35.69
N LYS A 189 -7.82 13.89 35.17
CA LYS A 189 -6.97 12.80 34.66
C LYS A 189 -6.91 12.76 33.14
N VAL A 190 -7.53 13.71 32.45
CA VAL A 190 -7.54 13.81 31.00
C VAL A 190 -6.76 15.03 30.56
N LEU A 191 -5.81 14.84 29.66
CA LEU A 191 -5.02 15.91 29.08
C LEU A 191 -5.24 15.94 27.55
N PHE A 192 -5.24 17.13 27.01
CA PHE A 192 -5.17 17.38 25.58
C PHE A 192 -3.86 18.08 25.27
N PHE A 193 -3.24 17.73 24.14
CA PHE A 193 -1.98 18.36 23.76
C PHE A 193 -1.84 18.48 22.25
N ASP A 194 -1.00 19.43 21.86
CA ASP A 194 -0.61 19.65 20.48
C ASP A 194 0.85 20.11 20.40
N LEU A 195 1.53 19.80 19.31
CA LEU A 195 2.92 20.14 19.06
C LEU A 195 3.08 20.88 17.74
N GLU A 196 3.91 21.92 17.73
CA GLU A 196 4.41 22.46 16.48
C GLU A 196 5.86 21.99 16.25
N LEU A 197 6.17 21.66 14.99
CA LEU A 197 7.40 20.96 14.61
C LEU A 197 8.20 21.72 13.55
N THR A 198 9.52 21.46 13.49
CA THR A 198 10.38 21.99 12.42
C THR A 198 10.09 21.39 11.04
N GLY A 199 9.28 20.33 10.94
CA GLY A 199 8.94 19.66 9.70
C GLY A 199 7.91 18.55 9.89
N PHE A 200 7.86 17.60 8.96
CA PHE A 200 6.80 16.57 8.89
C PHE A 200 7.34 15.13 9.09
N TYR A 201 8.60 14.98 9.46
CA TYR A 201 9.27 13.68 9.57
C TYR A 201 9.68 13.38 11.00
N ASP A 202 9.87 12.10 11.32
CA ASP A 202 10.24 11.62 12.67
C ASP A 202 11.55 12.18 13.23
N HIS A 203 12.40 12.76 12.38
CA HIS A 203 13.66 13.39 12.79
C HIS A 203 13.55 14.91 13.05
N ASP A 204 12.38 15.48 12.80
CA ASP A 204 12.11 16.89 13.07
C ASP A 204 12.03 17.16 14.57
N GLU A 205 12.14 18.44 14.96
CA GLU A 205 12.22 18.83 16.36
C GLU A 205 10.99 19.63 16.79
N ILE A 206 10.64 19.50 18.06
CA ILE A 206 9.52 20.24 18.66
C ILE A 206 9.89 21.72 18.79
N LEU A 207 8.97 22.60 18.40
CA LEU A 207 9.07 24.07 18.50
C LEU A 207 8.08 24.66 19.51
N SER A 208 6.96 23.98 19.77
CA SER A 208 5.96 24.40 20.74
C SER A 208 5.28 23.18 21.32
N ILE A 209 4.93 23.28 22.60
CA ILE A 209 4.14 22.27 23.33
C ILE A 209 3.03 23.02 24.06
N THR A 210 1.78 22.67 23.77
CA THR A 210 0.63 23.11 24.56
C THR A 210 -0.07 21.92 25.19
N ILE A 211 -0.43 22.01 26.46
CA ILE A 211 -1.18 20.99 27.19
C ILE A 211 -2.29 21.69 27.97
N VAL A 212 -3.53 21.21 27.81
CA VAL A 212 -4.67 21.63 28.63
C VAL A 212 -5.28 20.42 29.32
N ASP A 213 -5.90 20.64 30.50
CA ASP A 213 -6.64 19.58 31.22
C ASP A 213 -8.06 19.37 30.66
N GLY A 214 -8.79 18.41 31.20
CA GLY A 214 -10.17 18.12 30.82
C GLY A 214 -11.16 19.25 31.17
N PHE A 215 -10.78 20.21 32.02
CA PHE A 215 -11.56 21.41 32.28
C PHE A 215 -11.28 22.53 31.25
N GLY A 216 -10.19 22.42 30.50
CA GLY A 216 -9.70 23.44 29.58
C GLY A 216 -8.73 24.43 30.21
N ASN A 217 -8.25 24.16 31.44
CA ASN A 217 -7.21 24.97 32.04
C ASN A 217 -5.86 24.67 31.38
N LEU A 218 -5.10 25.74 31.17
CA LEU A 218 -3.76 25.68 30.62
C LEU A 218 -2.80 25.07 31.64
N VAL A 219 -2.25 23.88 31.33
CA VAL A 219 -1.27 23.17 32.16
C VAL A 219 0.16 23.51 31.76
N LEU A 220 0.38 23.61 30.45
CA LEU A 220 1.66 24.00 29.86
C LEU A 220 1.41 24.68 28.51
N ASP A 221 2.09 25.79 28.27
CA ASP A 221 2.22 26.44 26.95
C ASP A 221 3.62 27.02 26.86
N THR A 222 4.46 26.44 26.00
CA THR A 222 5.85 26.85 25.91
C THR A 222 6.43 26.62 24.51
N LEU A 223 7.26 27.57 24.11
CA LEU A 223 8.16 27.37 22.98
C LEU A 223 9.32 26.43 23.39
N VAL A 224 9.87 25.74 22.43
CA VAL A 224 10.99 24.81 22.59
C VAL A 224 12.10 25.16 21.60
N LYS A 225 13.30 25.28 22.10
CA LYS A 225 14.49 25.53 21.27
C LYS A 225 14.97 24.26 20.58
N PRO A 226 14.92 24.18 19.24
CA PRO A 226 15.51 23.06 18.51
C PRO A 226 17.02 23.12 18.58
N ILE A 227 17.67 21.95 18.70
CA ILE A 227 19.13 21.86 18.87
C ILE A 227 19.82 21.74 17.50
N ARG A 228 19.28 20.94 16.61
CA ARG A 228 19.86 20.56 15.31
C ARG A 228 19.39 21.47 14.18
N THR A 229 18.08 21.71 14.10
CA THR A 229 17.44 22.42 13.00
C THR A 229 17.56 23.92 13.20
N LYS A 230 18.04 24.64 12.20
CA LYS A 230 18.26 26.09 12.24
C LYS A 230 17.25 26.89 11.41
N SER A 231 16.49 26.24 10.55
CA SER A 231 15.50 26.89 9.68
C SER A 231 14.41 25.89 9.26
N TRP A 232 13.16 26.30 9.27
CA TRP A 232 11.97 25.50 8.95
C TRP A 232 10.93 26.31 8.17
N LYS A 233 11.34 27.01 7.13
CA LYS A 233 10.52 27.95 6.36
C LYS A 233 9.14 27.42 5.98
N ARG A 234 9.07 26.12 5.60
CA ARG A 234 7.82 25.51 5.14
C ARG A 234 6.79 25.38 6.27
N THR A 235 7.18 24.97 7.46
CA THR A 235 6.29 24.85 8.62
C THR A 235 6.11 26.19 9.33
N GLU A 236 7.10 27.10 9.28
CA GLU A 236 6.97 28.49 9.72
C GLU A 236 5.83 29.23 9.01
N GLU A 237 5.61 28.95 7.71
CA GLU A 237 4.47 29.49 6.97
C GLU A 237 3.12 29.03 7.54
N ILE A 238 3.07 27.89 8.24
CA ILE A 238 1.86 27.32 8.85
C ILE A 238 1.67 27.89 10.26
N HIS A 239 2.57 27.57 11.20
CA HIS A 239 2.44 27.88 12.62
C HIS A 239 3.04 29.22 13.04
N LYS A 240 3.73 29.95 12.14
CA LYS A 240 4.32 31.29 12.35
C LYS A 240 5.42 31.36 13.40
N ILE A 241 5.91 30.23 13.94
CA ILE A 241 7.03 30.24 14.90
C ILE A 241 8.33 30.41 14.11
N THR A 242 9.01 31.53 14.35
CA THR A 242 10.27 31.86 13.71
C THR A 242 11.48 31.39 14.52
N PRO A 243 12.67 31.23 13.93
CA PRO A 243 13.89 30.92 14.67
C PRO A 243 14.22 31.92 15.79
N ALA A 244 13.86 33.17 15.60
CA ALA A 244 14.07 34.21 16.60
C ALA A 244 13.19 34.01 17.85
N MET A 245 11.95 33.54 17.68
CA MET A 245 11.03 33.31 18.79
C MET A 245 11.50 32.21 19.75
N VAL A 246 12.21 31.21 19.25
CA VAL A 246 12.68 30.07 20.04
C VAL A 246 14.13 30.21 20.52
N GLN A 247 14.79 31.31 20.22
CA GLN A 247 16.20 31.54 20.53
C GLN A 247 16.51 31.38 22.02
N ASP A 248 15.66 31.93 22.87
CA ASP A 248 15.81 31.94 24.33
C ASP A 248 14.86 30.96 25.03
N ALA A 249 14.17 30.09 24.24
CA ALA A 249 13.32 29.04 24.78
C ALA A 249 14.14 27.93 25.39
N PRO A 250 13.60 27.14 26.36
CA PRO A 250 14.26 25.96 26.89
C PRO A 250 14.42 24.89 25.82
N ALA A 251 15.48 24.13 25.89
CA ALA A 251 15.59 22.90 25.09
C ALA A 251 14.62 21.83 25.61
N LEU A 252 14.22 20.88 24.75
CA LEU A 252 13.32 19.80 25.14
C LEU A 252 13.85 19.02 26.37
N SER A 253 15.16 18.78 26.46
CA SER A 253 15.78 18.08 27.58
C SER A 253 15.57 18.78 28.94
N GLU A 254 15.44 20.09 28.94
CA GLU A 254 15.14 20.88 30.17
C GLU A 254 13.67 20.73 30.59
N LEU A 255 12.78 20.46 29.65
CA LEU A 255 11.35 20.29 29.89
C LEU A 255 10.97 18.85 30.26
N VAL A 256 11.82 17.85 29.96
CA VAL A 256 11.54 16.42 30.18
C VAL A 256 11.04 16.13 31.61
N PRO A 257 11.68 16.60 32.71
CA PRO A 257 11.19 16.30 34.06
C PRO A 257 9.76 16.80 34.28
N ARG A 258 9.47 18.01 33.82
CA ARG A 258 8.14 18.63 33.95
C ARG A 258 7.09 17.92 33.10
N LEU A 259 7.42 17.54 31.88
CA LEU A 259 6.53 16.79 31.00
C LEU A 259 6.21 15.41 31.57
N LYS A 260 7.21 14.70 32.09
CA LYS A 260 6.99 13.40 32.77
C LYS A 260 6.05 13.56 33.98
N GLU A 261 6.21 14.58 34.78
CA GLU A 261 5.34 14.89 35.91
C GLU A 261 3.89 15.12 35.45
N ILE A 262 3.69 15.97 34.43
CA ILE A 262 2.36 16.29 33.87
C ILE A 262 1.66 15.00 33.36
N PHE A 263 2.37 14.18 32.61
CA PHE A 263 1.79 12.96 32.01
C PHE A 263 1.67 11.78 33.01
N ALA A 264 2.36 11.83 34.15
CA ALA A 264 2.32 10.72 35.12
C ALA A 264 0.90 10.48 35.64
N ASP A 265 0.20 11.53 36.04
CA ASP A 265 -1.14 11.48 36.65
C ASP A 265 -2.28 11.32 35.64
N ALA A 266 -2.01 11.52 34.35
CA ALA A 266 -3.01 11.35 33.31
C ALA A 266 -3.40 9.91 33.08
N GLU A 267 -4.68 9.63 32.89
CA GLU A 267 -5.23 8.35 32.42
C GLU A 267 -5.44 8.35 30.92
N ASN A 268 -5.79 9.50 30.34
CA ASN A 268 -5.91 9.67 28.90
C ASN A 268 -5.20 10.97 28.46
N VAL A 269 -4.46 10.82 27.36
CA VAL A 269 -3.72 11.93 26.72
C VAL A 269 -4.15 11.98 25.26
N ILE A 270 -4.81 13.04 24.86
CA ILE A 270 -5.56 13.16 23.61
C ILE A 270 -4.92 14.21 22.72
N ALA A 271 -4.76 13.91 21.44
CA ALA A 271 -4.38 14.91 20.42
C ALA A 271 -5.21 14.72 19.15
N TYR A 272 -5.24 15.73 18.29
CA TYR A 272 -5.85 15.63 16.98
C TYR A 272 -4.80 15.15 15.97
N GLY A 273 -4.94 13.91 15.45
CA GLY A 273 -3.91 13.36 14.57
C GLY A 273 -2.66 12.85 15.30
N VAL A 274 -2.84 12.31 16.47
CA VAL A 274 -1.83 11.97 17.48
C VAL A 274 -0.60 11.23 17.02
N SER A 275 -0.62 10.58 15.83
CA SER A 275 0.52 9.78 15.34
C SER A 275 1.80 10.62 15.19
N THR A 276 1.67 11.85 14.69
CA THR A 276 2.79 12.79 14.54
C THR A 276 3.27 13.28 15.91
N ASP A 277 2.36 13.75 16.74
CA ASP A 277 2.71 14.26 18.08
C ASP A 277 3.33 13.18 18.95
N TYR A 278 2.74 11.98 18.96
CA TYR A 278 3.29 10.86 19.71
C TYR A 278 4.67 10.44 19.20
N SER A 279 4.94 10.48 17.90
CA SER A 279 6.24 10.09 17.36
C SER A 279 7.39 10.96 17.89
N HIS A 280 7.09 12.20 18.28
CA HIS A 280 8.04 13.16 18.84
C HIS A 280 8.04 13.17 20.37
N ILE A 281 6.86 13.28 21.01
CA ILE A 281 6.78 13.43 22.48
C ILE A 281 7.21 12.14 23.22
N LYS A 282 7.05 10.95 22.63
CA LYS A 282 7.49 9.67 23.25
C LYS A 282 8.98 9.65 23.61
N HIS A 283 9.79 10.51 22.98
CA HIS A 283 11.24 10.57 23.23
C HIS A 283 11.62 11.25 24.55
N ILE A 284 10.66 11.83 25.29
CA ILE A 284 10.89 12.24 26.69
C ILE A 284 11.14 11.03 27.60
N TYR A 285 10.72 9.84 27.19
CA TYR A 285 10.96 8.58 27.89
C TYR A 285 12.11 7.84 27.19
N GLU A 286 13.19 7.54 27.91
CA GLU A 286 14.32 6.77 27.37
C GLU A 286 14.02 5.26 27.42
N ASP A 287 13.35 4.81 28.50
CA ASP A 287 12.98 3.42 28.70
C ASP A 287 11.80 3.01 27.84
N MET A 288 11.87 1.78 27.27
CA MET A 288 10.83 1.25 26.39
C MET A 288 9.55 0.89 27.14
N ALA A 289 9.64 0.46 28.40
CA ALA A 289 8.46 0.14 29.21
C ALA A 289 7.71 1.42 29.60
N GLU A 290 8.43 2.51 29.95
CA GLU A 290 7.79 3.83 30.18
C GLU A 290 7.09 4.32 28.91
N ARG A 291 7.67 4.14 27.72
CA ARG A 291 7.03 4.49 26.44
C ARG A 291 5.77 3.70 26.18
N GLU A 292 5.78 2.42 26.48
CA GLU A 292 4.61 1.55 26.32
C GLU A 292 3.49 1.93 27.29
N GLU A 293 3.80 2.23 28.54
CA GLU A 293 2.81 2.73 29.50
C GLU A 293 2.23 4.08 29.06
N PHE A 294 3.06 4.99 28.58
CA PHE A 294 2.58 6.25 28.03
C PHE A 294 1.70 6.04 26.80
N HIS A 295 2.08 5.12 25.90
CA HIS A 295 1.30 4.80 24.70
C HIS A 295 -0.11 4.29 25.02
N LYS A 296 -0.29 3.54 26.10
CA LYS A 296 -1.61 3.04 26.54
C LYS A 296 -2.58 4.17 26.89
N LYS A 297 -2.08 5.32 27.32
CA LYS A 297 -2.87 6.53 27.65
C LYS A 297 -3.29 7.34 26.42
N ILE A 298 -2.62 7.13 25.28
CA ILE A 298 -2.80 7.95 24.07
C ILE A 298 -4.13 7.65 23.37
N ARG A 299 -4.84 8.72 23.00
CA ARG A 299 -6.09 8.66 22.22
C ARG A 299 -6.02 9.64 21.04
N CYS A 300 -6.57 9.21 19.92
CA CYS A 300 -6.58 10.01 18.69
C CYS A 300 -7.98 10.59 18.43
N CYS A 301 -8.14 11.88 18.62
CA CYS A 301 -9.40 12.57 18.33
C CYS A 301 -9.78 12.50 16.84
N ALA A 302 -8.81 12.64 15.94
CA ALA A 302 -9.05 12.53 14.50
C ALA A 302 -9.61 11.17 14.10
N ASN A 303 -9.12 10.07 14.67
CA ASN A 303 -9.63 8.73 14.36
C ASN A 303 -11.10 8.57 14.77
N GLU A 304 -11.48 9.11 15.91
CA GLU A 304 -12.87 9.09 16.38
C GLU A 304 -13.76 10.01 15.51
N PHE A 305 -13.25 11.16 15.11
CA PHE A 305 -13.97 12.02 14.18
C PHE A 305 -14.10 11.39 12.77
N VAL A 306 -13.07 10.73 12.25
CA VAL A 306 -13.15 9.98 10.98
C VAL A 306 -14.25 8.92 11.05
N ARG A 307 -14.35 8.18 12.17
CA ARG A 307 -15.43 7.21 12.37
C ARG A 307 -16.79 7.92 12.36
N TYR A 308 -16.95 8.97 13.15
CA TYR A 308 -18.16 9.79 13.22
C TYR A 308 -18.56 10.35 11.83
N SER A 309 -17.60 10.92 11.11
CA SER A 309 -17.87 11.52 9.79
C SER A 309 -18.33 10.48 8.77
N HIS A 310 -17.76 9.28 8.76
CA HIS A 310 -18.20 8.19 7.90
C HIS A 310 -19.64 7.72 8.17
N GLU A 311 -20.12 7.91 9.40
CA GLU A 311 -21.46 7.54 9.83
C GLU A 311 -22.47 8.66 9.61
N ASN A 312 -22.08 9.91 9.89
CA ASN A 312 -22.97 11.07 9.96
C ASN A 312 -22.80 12.07 8.82
N CYS A 313 -21.58 12.20 8.27
CA CYS A 313 -21.22 13.14 7.20
C CYS A 313 -20.51 12.40 6.05
N PRO A 314 -21.16 11.41 5.38
CA PRO A 314 -20.51 10.50 4.43
C PRO A 314 -19.93 11.18 3.19
N ASP A 315 -20.29 12.44 2.93
CA ASP A 315 -19.78 13.24 1.81
C ASP A 315 -18.57 14.10 2.19
N LEU A 316 -18.18 14.12 3.47
CA LEU A 316 -16.98 14.82 3.92
C LEU A 316 -15.73 14.13 3.33
N LEU A 317 -14.92 14.89 2.60
CA LEU A 317 -13.74 14.38 1.90
C LEU A 317 -12.50 14.31 2.78
N HIS A 318 -12.41 15.20 3.76
CA HIS A 318 -11.29 15.33 4.67
C HIS A 318 -11.80 15.31 6.11
N ALA A 319 -10.90 15.06 7.04
CA ALA A 319 -11.22 15.00 8.47
C ALA A 319 -10.15 15.78 9.27
N SER A 320 -9.84 17.01 8.82
CA SER A 320 -8.98 17.93 9.55
C SER A 320 -9.68 18.43 10.82
N LEU A 321 -8.92 19.05 11.74
CA LEU A 321 -9.50 19.68 12.92
C LEU A 321 -10.51 20.77 12.52
N THR A 322 -10.21 21.55 11.49
CA THR A 322 -11.12 22.56 10.93
C THR A 322 -12.43 21.94 10.44
N ASP A 323 -12.35 20.79 9.74
CA ASP A 323 -13.56 20.09 9.29
C ASP A 323 -14.39 19.58 10.48
N ALA A 324 -13.72 19.05 11.51
CA ALA A 324 -14.38 18.56 12.72
C ALA A 324 -15.05 19.69 13.50
N MET A 325 -14.37 20.81 13.72
CA MET A 325 -14.94 21.98 14.37
C MET A 325 -16.15 22.53 13.60
N SER A 326 -16.02 22.62 12.28
CA SER A 326 -17.10 23.05 11.39
C SER A 326 -18.32 22.11 11.47
N CYS A 327 -18.07 20.79 11.51
CA CYS A 327 -19.12 19.76 11.60
C CYS A 327 -19.93 19.85 12.91
N PHE A 328 -19.31 20.28 14.00
CA PHE A 328 -19.93 20.47 15.31
C PHE A 328 -20.29 21.93 15.62
N GLU A 329 -20.18 22.83 14.64
CA GLU A 329 -20.44 24.28 14.80
C GLU A 329 -19.62 24.92 15.94
N ILE A 330 -18.37 24.46 16.11
CA ILE A 330 -17.44 24.94 17.14
C ILE A 330 -16.62 26.12 16.58
N GLU A 331 -16.67 27.24 17.26
CA GLU A 331 -15.86 28.43 16.92
C GLU A 331 -14.43 28.29 17.45
N TRP A 332 -13.47 28.83 16.69
CA TRP A 332 -12.07 28.90 17.08
C TRP A 332 -11.87 29.88 18.26
N GLU A 333 -11.11 29.43 19.25
CA GLU A 333 -10.55 30.32 20.28
C GLU A 333 -9.09 30.60 19.96
N GLY A 334 -8.83 31.76 19.33
CA GLY A 334 -7.50 32.12 18.85
C GLY A 334 -7.31 31.92 17.35
N VAL A 335 -6.05 31.81 16.94
CA VAL A 335 -5.67 31.66 15.53
C VAL A 335 -5.41 30.16 15.24
N ALA A 336 -6.10 29.65 14.26
CA ALA A 336 -5.85 28.28 13.77
C ALA A 336 -4.35 28.09 13.42
N HIS A 337 -3.85 26.89 13.64
CA HIS A 337 -2.42 26.54 13.53
C HIS A 337 -1.53 27.25 14.57
N SER A 338 -2.09 27.54 15.74
CA SER A 338 -1.29 27.69 16.94
C SER A 338 -1.58 26.57 17.89
N SER A 339 -0.56 25.99 18.51
CA SER A 339 -0.72 24.79 19.35
C SER A 339 -1.80 24.97 20.43
N ILE A 340 -1.98 26.18 20.98
CA ILE A 340 -3.01 26.45 21.97
C ILE A 340 -4.43 26.41 21.37
N ALA A 341 -4.65 27.03 20.21
CA ALA A 341 -5.98 27.05 19.59
C ALA A 341 -6.35 25.62 19.10
N ASP A 342 -5.38 24.89 18.56
CA ASP A 342 -5.57 23.52 18.06
C ASP A 342 -5.82 22.56 19.24
N THR A 343 -5.13 22.70 20.37
CA THR A 343 -5.39 21.90 21.59
C THR A 343 -6.80 22.17 22.15
N ILE A 344 -7.21 23.43 22.23
CA ILE A 344 -8.57 23.81 22.69
C ILE A 344 -9.63 23.28 21.70
N GLY A 345 -9.39 23.44 20.42
CA GLY A 345 -10.26 22.90 19.37
C GLY A 345 -10.41 21.37 19.46
N CYS A 346 -9.29 20.65 19.62
CA CYS A 346 -9.29 19.21 19.83
C CYS A 346 -10.13 18.80 21.05
N ARG A 347 -9.98 19.49 22.19
CA ARG A 347 -10.78 19.24 23.38
C ARG A 347 -12.27 19.41 23.13
N LYS A 348 -12.68 20.52 22.51
CA LYS A 348 -14.09 20.79 22.20
C LYS A 348 -14.68 19.75 21.24
N VAL A 349 -13.92 19.34 20.22
CA VAL A 349 -14.33 18.27 19.30
C VAL A 349 -14.48 16.93 20.03
N TRP A 350 -13.56 16.62 20.95
CA TRP A 350 -13.65 15.41 21.77
C TRP A 350 -14.91 15.41 22.64
N GLU A 351 -15.22 16.52 23.30
CA GLU A 351 -16.43 16.68 24.12
C GLU A 351 -17.72 16.57 23.30
N ALA A 352 -17.72 17.10 22.06
CA ALA A 352 -18.85 16.96 21.15
C ALA A 352 -19.02 15.49 20.66
N LEU A 353 -17.93 14.78 20.42
CA LEU A 353 -17.94 13.35 20.08
C LEU A 353 -18.44 12.47 21.23
N PHE A 354 -18.03 12.79 22.47
CA PHE A 354 -18.25 11.97 23.68
C PHE A 354 -18.91 12.78 24.79
N PRO A 355 -20.20 13.13 24.66
CA PRO A 355 -20.87 14.02 25.62
C PRO A 355 -20.92 13.48 27.06
N ASN A 356 -20.78 12.16 27.24
CA ASN A 356 -20.78 11.49 28.55
C ASN A 356 -19.40 10.93 28.93
N TYR A 357 -18.32 11.54 28.41
CA TYR A 357 -16.96 11.05 28.64
C TYR A 357 -16.51 11.15 30.09
N TYR A 358 -16.89 12.24 30.73
CA TYR A 358 -16.47 12.58 32.08
C TYR A 358 -17.50 12.16 33.14
N ILE A 359 -17.02 11.92 34.36
CA ILE A 359 -17.85 11.88 35.54
C ILE A 359 -18.27 13.32 35.85
N ASN A 360 -19.56 13.56 36.05
CA ASN A 360 -20.11 14.85 36.49
C ASN A 360 -19.88 15.09 37.97
#